data_67e8a884134484cb932ef2796c381886
#
_entry.id   67e8a884134484cb932ef2796c381886
#
_cell.length_a   1.000
_cell.length_b   1.000
_cell.length_c   1.000
_cell.angle_alpha   90.00
_cell.angle_beta   90.00
_cell.angle_gamma   90.00
#
_symmetry.space_group_name_H-M   'P 1'
#
loop_
_entity.id
_entity.type
_entity.pdbx_description
1 polymer ?
#
loop_
_entity_poly.entity_id
_entity_poly.type
_entity_poly.pdbx_seq_one_letter_code
_entity_poly.pdbx_strand_id
1 'polypeptide(L)'
;MWKHNGRTISVGRGWTADNGVQNPANWHIWSAAEKVAAGVVEIVEDTPPDSRLYNWSQNSDGTITSTAKVIEDVNEVDADGNALLDKDGNQVVTLGLKSNLIQGVKAQQASLLLQSDWAVVRYVDTTVAVPSNIQTWRNSIRSKATAMEEAITAAANTDAVAALFLTYTHNDDGSTTKSGILYDWPVLVE
;
A
#
# COMPACT_ATOMS: atom_id res chain seq x y z
N MET A 1 6.80 11.78 -19.98
CA MET A 1 8.26 11.90 -20.25
C MET A 1 8.49 11.91 -21.76
N TRP A 2 9.58 12.56 -22.27
CA TRP A 2 9.90 12.58 -23.70
C TRP A 2 11.19 11.81 -23.98
N LYS A 3 11.20 11.01 -25.07
CA LYS A 3 12.37 10.24 -25.49
C LYS A 3 12.69 10.46 -26.96
N HIS A 4 13.98 10.38 -27.31
CA HIS A 4 14.51 10.23 -28.67
C HIS A 4 15.41 9.00 -28.68
N ASN A 5 15.11 8.02 -29.52
CA ASN A 5 15.83 6.73 -29.61
C ASN A 5 16.14 6.09 -28.23
N GLY A 6 15.14 6.06 -27.34
CA GLY A 6 15.28 5.49 -26.01
C GLY A 6 15.95 6.40 -24.95
N ARG A 7 16.61 7.50 -25.36
CA ARG A 7 17.24 8.48 -24.44
C ARG A 7 16.23 9.53 -24.01
N THR A 8 16.17 9.81 -22.71
CA THR A 8 15.32 10.87 -22.17
C THR A 8 15.83 12.24 -22.61
N ILE A 9 14.91 13.08 -23.14
CA ILE A 9 15.13 14.47 -23.45
C ILE A 9 14.25 15.37 -22.58
N SER A 10 14.80 16.49 -22.13
CA SER A 10 14.11 17.38 -21.18
C SER A 10 13.48 18.58 -21.87
N VAL A 11 12.26 18.92 -21.51
CA VAL A 11 11.59 20.15 -21.93
C VAL A 11 12.44 21.37 -21.53
N GLY A 12 12.55 22.34 -22.44
CA GLY A 12 13.33 23.55 -22.20
C GLY A 12 14.86 23.39 -22.37
N ARG A 13 15.33 22.21 -22.81
CA ARG A 13 16.73 21.97 -23.14
C ARG A 13 16.90 21.50 -24.56
N GLY A 14 17.90 22.05 -25.26
CA GLY A 14 18.33 21.53 -26.55
C GLY A 14 18.95 20.14 -26.41
N TRP A 15 18.91 19.36 -27.46
CA TRP A 15 19.50 18.01 -27.51
C TRP A 15 20.07 17.70 -28.87
N THR A 16 20.99 16.76 -28.94
CA THR A 16 21.65 16.34 -30.18
C THR A 16 21.10 14.98 -30.58
N ALA A 17 20.59 14.88 -31.82
CA ALA A 17 20.16 13.62 -32.41
C ALA A 17 21.35 12.72 -32.74
N ASP A 18 21.14 11.42 -32.91
CA ASP A 18 22.20 10.45 -33.21
C ASP A 18 22.93 10.74 -34.53
N ASN A 19 22.29 11.42 -35.47
CA ASN A 19 22.87 11.89 -36.72
C ASN A 19 23.65 13.22 -36.60
N GLY A 20 23.84 13.72 -35.37
CA GLY A 20 24.56 14.97 -35.09
C GLY A 20 23.75 16.25 -35.20
N VAL A 21 22.48 16.19 -35.59
CA VAL A 21 21.61 17.37 -35.69
C VAL A 21 21.34 17.95 -34.29
N GLN A 22 21.61 19.25 -34.14
CA GLN A 22 21.34 20.01 -32.93
C GLN A 22 19.87 20.46 -32.94
N ASN A 23 19.10 20.04 -31.95
CA ASN A 23 17.72 20.42 -31.78
C ASN A 23 17.59 21.52 -30.70
N PRO A 24 16.78 22.57 -30.96
CA PRO A 24 16.71 23.73 -30.07
C PRO A 24 15.96 23.41 -28.77
N ALA A 25 16.11 24.23 -27.74
CA ALA A 25 15.46 24.07 -26.44
C ALA A 25 13.93 24.18 -26.50
N ASN A 26 13.39 24.83 -27.51
CA ASN A 26 11.95 24.99 -27.71
C ASN A 26 11.27 23.90 -28.52
N TRP A 27 11.95 22.77 -28.77
CA TRP A 27 11.38 21.60 -29.49
C TRP A 27 10.06 21.10 -28.89
N HIS A 28 9.82 21.33 -27.62
CA HIS A 28 8.60 20.89 -26.92
C HIS A 28 7.32 21.57 -27.47
N ILE A 29 7.43 22.77 -28.08
CA ILE A 29 6.30 23.47 -28.73
C ILE A 29 6.10 23.06 -30.19
N TRP A 30 6.93 22.20 -30.77
CA TRP A 30 6.76 21.65 -32.09
C TRP A 30 5.42 20.94 -32.25
N SER A 31 4.90 20.95 -33.47
CA SER A 31 3.73 20.13 -33.81
C SER A 31 4.00 18.65 -33.61
N ALA A 32 2.94 17.88 -33.51
CA ALA A 32 3.07 16.41 -33.42
C ALA A 32 3.86 15.82 -34.61
N ALA A 33 3.62 16.35 -35.82
CA ALA A 33 4.31 15.91 -37.04
C ALA A 33 5.83 16.18 -36.98
N GLU A 34 6.23 17.38 -36.53
CA GLU A 34 7.64 17.73 -36.38
C GLU A 34 8.34 16.87 -35.32
N LYS A 35 7.68 16.60 -34.18
CA LYS A 35 8.20 15.69 -33.15
C LYS A 35 8.42 14.29 -33.71
N VAL A 36 7.43 13.75 -34.43
CA VAL A 36 7.54 12.42 -35.05
C VAL A 36 8.68 12.41 -36.09
N ALA A 37 8.80 13.45 -36.94
CA ALA A 37 9.87 13.57 -37.94
C ALA A 37 11.26 13.61 -37.29
N ALA A 38 11.37 14.22 -36.11
CA ALA A 38 12.61 14.27 -35.32
C ALA A 38 12.83 13.01 -34.45
N GLY A 39 11.97 11.97 -34.53
CA GLY A 39 12.06 10.78 -33.70
C GLY A 39 11.80 11.01 -32.21
N VAL A 40 11.06 12.08 -31.88
CA VAL A 40 10.68 12.41 -30.51
C VAL A 40 9.34 11.76 -30.19
N VAL A 41 9.33 10.93 -29.13
CA VAL A 41 8.14 10.19 -28.69
C VAL A 41 7.79 10.64 -27.27
N GLU A 42 6.52 10.93 -27.06
CA GLU A 42 6.00 11.11 -25.70
C GLU A 42 5.71 9.76 -25.08
N ILE A 43 6.35 9.50 -23.97
CA ILE A 43 6.03 8.34 -23.12
C ILE A 43 5.08 8.83 -22.05
N VAL A 44 3.82 8.44 -22.16
CA VAL A 44 2.83 8.59 -21.10
C VAL A 44 3.08 7.44 -20.14
N GLU A 45 3.54 7.79 -18.95
CA GLU A 45 3.81 6.77 -17.93
C GLU A 45 2.50 6.40 -17.24
N ASP A 46 2.26 5.10 -17.11
CA ASP A 46 1.16 4.60 -16.32
C ASP A 46 1.37 4.96 -14.84
N THR A 47 0.29 5.16 -14.12
CA THR A 47 0.36 5.36 -12.66
C THR A 47 0.58 4.01 -11.98
N PRO A 48 1.66 3.86 -11.18
CA PRO A 48 1.90 2.63 -10.47
C PRO A 48 0.72 2.27 -9.55
N PRO A 49 0.30 1.00 -9.53
CA PRO A 49 -0.71 0.53 -8.61
C PRO A 49 -0.18 0.56 -7.16
N ASP A 50 -1.07 0.44 -6.19
CA ASP A 50 -0.72 0.41 -4.78
C ASP A 50 0.22 -0.78 -4.48
N SER A 51 1.46 -0.49 -4.12
CA SER A 51 2.48 -1.50 -3.81
C SER A 51 2.17 -2.36 -2.57
N ARG A 52 1.20 -1.97 -1.76
CA ARG A 52 0.68 -2.80 -0.67
C ARG A 52 -0.08 -4.01 -1.21
N LEU A 53 -0.71 -3.87 -2.38
CA LEU A 53 -1.64 -4.82 -3.00
C LEU A 53 -1.08 -5.52 -4.23
N TYR A 54 -0.16 -4.87 -4.94
CA TYR A 54 0.40 -5.35 -6.20
C TYR A 54 1.92 -5.39 -6.17
N ASN A 55 2.48 -6.41 -6.79
CA ASN A 55 3.86 -6.38 -7.26
C ASN A 55 3.84 -5.77 -8.66
N TRP A 56 4.71 -4.81 -8.93
CA TRP A 56 4.73 -4.15 -10.24
C TRP A 56 6.14 -3.79 -10.68
N SER A 57 6.31 -3.66 -11.99
CA SER A 57 7.52 -3.16 -12.62
C SER A 57 7.17 -2.23 -13.79
N GLN A 58 7.99 -1.22 -14.01
CA GLN A 58 7.84 -0.31 -15.14
C GLN A 58 8.68 -0.80 -16.33
N ASN A 59 8.07 -0.89 -17.49
CA ASN A 59 8.71 -1.23 -18.74
C ASN A 59 9.44 -0.03 -19.36
N SER A 60 10.34 -0.28 -20.30
CA SER A 60 11.10 0.78 -20.97
C SER A 60 10.25 1.75 -21.82
N ASP A 61 9.05 1.34 -22.17
CA ASP A 61 8.05 2.14 -22.92
C ASP A 61 7.15 2.99 -22.00
N GLY A 62 7.34 2.92 -20.66
CA GLY A 62 6.56 3.67 -19.67
C GLY A 62 5.34 2.93 -19.16
N THR A 63 5.00 1.78 -19.71
CA THR A 63 3.88 0.94 -19.24
C THR A 63 4.22 0.23 -17.93
N ILE A 64 3.18 -0.15 -17.19
CA ILE A 64 3.32 -0.91 -15.94
C ILE A 64 2.84 -2.35 -16.15
N THR A 65 3.68 -3.30 -15.78
CA THR A 65 3.26 -4.69 -15.57
C THR A 65 3.02 -4.90 -14.10
N SER A 66 1.84 -5.37 -13.71
CA SER A 66 1.49 -5.60 -12.32
C SER A 66 0.80 -6.95 -12.11
N THR A 67 1.04 -7.54 -10.93
CA THR A 67 0.40 -8.78 -10.48
C THR A 67 -0.11 -8.57 -9.07
N ALA A 68 -1.37 -8.88 -8.83
CA ALA A 68 -1.96 -8.82 -7.50
C ALA A 68 -1.22 -9.79 -6.56
N LYS A 69 -0.97 -9.34 -5.33
CA LYS A 69 -0.44 -10.21 -4.28
C LYS A 69 -1.46 -11.27 -3.92
N VAL A 70 -0.98 -12.46 -3.57
CA VAL A 70 -1.83 -13.56 -3.09
C VAL A 70 -2.49 -13.13 -1.77
N ILE A 71 -3.81 -13.26 -1.70
CA ILE A 71 -4.56 -12.80 -0.53
C ILE A 71 -4.63 -13.87 0.59
N GLU A 72 -4.64 -15.15 0.23
CA GLU A 72 -4.66 -16.27 1.18
C GLU A 72 -3.25 -16.82 1.43
N ASP A 73 -3.06 -17.50 2.55
CA ASP A 73 -1.81 -18.18 2.84
C ASP A 73 -1.58 -19.34 1.87
N VAL A 74 -0.32 -19.56 1.50
CA VAL A 74 0.08 -20.63 0.59
C VAL A 74 0.96 -21.63 1.32
N ASN A 75 0.53 -22.88 1.34
CA ASN A 75 1.36 -24.00 1.80
C ASN A 75 2.42 -24.28 0.73
N GLU A 76 3.68 -24.16 1.11
CA GLU A 76 4.79 -24.41 0.19
C GLU A 76 4.96 -25.91 -0.06
N VAL A 77 5.34 -26.25 -1.29
CA VAL A 77 5.63 -27.62 -1.71
C VAL A 77 7.04 -27.73 -2.27
N ASP A 78 7.63 -28.91 -2.17
CA ASP A 78 8.91 -29.21 -2.83
C ASP A 78 8.75 -29.43 -4.35
N ALA A 79 9.85 -29.74 -5.03
CA ALA A 79 9.85 -29.97 -6.48
C ALA A 79 9.01 -31.18 -6.93
N ASP A 80 8.72 -32.11 -6.04
CA ASP A 80 7.92 -33.31 -6.27
C ASP A 80 6.44 -33.10 -5.90
N GLY A 81 6.09 -31.92 -5.37
CA GLY A 81 4.72 -31.56 -4.97
C GLY A 81 4.35 -32.01 -3.55
N ASN A 82 5.30 -32.49 -2.76
CA ASN A 82 5.06 -32.84 -1.37
C ASN A 82 5.14 -31.59 -0.48
N ALA A 83 4.51 -31.66 0.70
CA ALA A 83 4.57 -30.59 1.69
C ALA A 83 6.02 -30.25 2.06
N LEU A 84 6.40 -28.97 1.86
CA LEU A 84 7.70 -28.48 2.30
C LEU A 84 7.67 -28.28 3.81
N LEU A 85 8.53 -28.97 4.52
CA LEU A 85 8.61 -28.90 5.99
C LEU A 85 9.84 -28.13 6.44
N ASP A 86 9.70 -27.41 7.55
CA ASP A 86 10.82 -26.76 8.22
C ASP A 86 11.66 -27.80 9.02
N LYS A 87 12.73 -27.32 9.68
CA LYS A 87 13.62 -28.15 10.51
C LYS A 87 12.93 -28.85 11.71
N ASP A 88 11.77 -28.34 12.12
CA ASP A 88 10.97 -28.84 13.24
C ASP A 88 9.80 -29.73 12.77
N GLY A 89 9.69 -29.95 11.44
CA GLY A 89 8.67 -30.80 10.82
C GLY A 89 7.34 -30.10 10.57
N ASN A 90 7.26 -28.78 10.69
CA ASN A 90 6.04 -28.02 10.40
C ASN A 90 5.98 -27.64 8.92
N GLN A 91 4.77 -27.58 8.39
CA GLN A 91 4.52 -27.07 7.02
C GLN A 91 5.04 -25.63 6.89
N VAL A 92 5.87 -25.40 5.88
CA VAL A 92 6.29 -24.05 5.50
C VAL A 92 5.11 -23.34 4.82
N VAL A 93 4.73 -22.17 5.34
CA VAL A 93 3.61 -21.38 4.84
C VAL A 93 4.11 -20.00 4.47
N THR A 94 3.87 -19.58 3.23
CA THR A 94 4.02 -18.18 2.82
C THR A 94 2.73 -17.44 3.15
N LEU A 95 2.84 -16.45 4.03
CA LEU A 95 1.67 -15.69 4.48
C LEU A 95 1.12 -14.81 3.35
N GLY A 96 -0.16 -14.92 3.13
CA GLY A 96 -0.92 -14.08 2.23
C GLY A 96 -1.13 -12.66 2.75
N LEU A 97 -1.73 -11.83 1.92
CA LEU A 97 -2.01 -10.44 2.25
C LEU A 97 -2.92 -10.30 3.48
N LYS A 98 -3.93 -11.17 3.62
CA LYS A 98 -4.84 -11.18 4.78
C LYS A 98 -4.10 -11.41 6.09
N SER A 99 -3.30 -12.47 6.16
CA SER A 99 -2.55 -12.82 7.38
C SER A 99 -1.55 -11.72 7.76
N ASN A 100 -0.86 -11.14 6.78
CA ASN A 100 0.05 -10.01 7.01
C ASN A 100 -0.68 -8.78 7.55
N LEU A 101 -1.87 -8.44 7.01
CA LEU A 101 -2.67 -7.32 7.50
C LEU A 101 -3.21 -7.57 8.91
N ILE A 102 -3.69 -8.78 9.21
CA ILE A 102 -4.14 -9.18 10.56
C ILE A 102 -2.99 -9.05 11.57
N GLN A 103 -1.78 -9.52 11.22
CA GLN A 103 -0.61 -9.35 12.07
C GLN A 103 -0.31 -7.87 12.33
N GLY A 104 -0.41 -7.01 11.30
CA GLY A 104 -0.25 -5.58 11.43
C GLY A 104 -1.29 -4.94 12.37
N VAL A 105 -2.56 -5.32 12.24
CA VAL A 105 -3.65 -4.87 13.14
C VAL A 105 -3.36 -5.28 14.58
N LYS A 106 -2.99 -6.54 14.83
CA LYS A 106 -2.66 -7.05 16.18
C LYS A 106 -1.44 -6.35 16.78
N ALA A 107 -0.41 -6.10 15.99
CA ALA A 107 0.78 -5.39 16.45
C ALA A 107 0.45 -3.94 16.86
N GLN A 108 -0.36 -3.23 16.07
CA GLN A 108 -0.80 -1.88 16.42
C GLN A 108 -1.73 -1.87 17.62
N GLN A 109 -2.68 -2.81 17.72
CA GLN A 109 -3.53 -2.98 18.89
C GLN A 109 -2.70 -3.13 20.16
N ALA A 110 -1.71 -4.03 20.15
CA ALA A 110 -0.82 -4.25 21.28
C ALA A 110 -0.06 -2.97 21.66
N SER A 111 0.49 -2.26 20.68
CA SER A 111 1.20 -1.00 20.90
C SER A 111 0.31 0.09 21.51
N LEU A 112 -0.93 0.19 21.07
CA LEU A 112 -1.89 1.15 21.64
C LEU A 112 -2.26 0.79 23.07
N LEU A 113 -2.59 -0.48 23.34
CA LEU A 113 -2.97 -0.92 24.69
C LEU A 113 -1.83 -0.76 25.68
N LEU A 114 -0.57 -0.95 25.27
CA LEU A 114 0.62 -0.78 26.10
C LEU A 114 0.70 0.61 26.72
N GLN A 115 0.24 1.66 26.05
CA GLN A 115 0.28 3.05 26.53
C GLN A 115 -0.51 3.23 27.84
N SER A 116 -1.47 2.37 28.12
CA SER A 116 -2.37 2.44 29.29
C SER A 116 -2.26 1.22 30.22
N ASP A 117 -1.33 0.31 29.97
CA ASP A 117 -1.14 -0.89 30.81
C ASP A 117 -0.75 -0.53 32.27
N TRP A 118 -0.06 0.59 32.46
CA TRP A 118 0.24 1.10 33.79
C TRP A 118 -1.01 1.22 34.69
N ALA A 119 -2.16 1.62 34.11
CA ALA A 119 -3.40 1.75 34.86
C ALA A 119 -3.97 0.39 35.32
N VAL A 120 -3.80 -0.62 34.47
CA VAL A 120 -4.19 -2.01 34.79
C VAL A 120 -3.27 -2.60 35.85
N VAL A 121 -1.96 -2.41 35.70
CA VAL A 121 -0.96 -2.86 36.68
C VAL A 121 -1.21 -2.19 38.04
N ARG A 122 -1.44 -0.87 38.03
CA ARG A 122 -1.79 -0.14 39.26
C ARG A 122 -3.06 -0.70 39.92
N TYR A 123 -4.09 -1.02 39.16
CA TYR A 123 -5.30 -1.64 39.71
C TYR A 123 -4.99 -2.98 40.38
N VAL A 124 -4.20 -3.82 39.76
CA VAL A 124 -3.82 -5.13 40.33
C VAL A 124 -3.01 -4.99 41.60
N ASP A 125 -2.10 -4.02 41.68
CA ASP A 125 -1.19 -3.82 42.81
C ASP A 125 -1.85 -3.08 43.97
N THR A 126 -2.68 -2.08 43.69
CA THR A 126 -3.19 -1.13 44.70
C THR A 126 -4.71 -1.12 44.84
N THR A 127 -5.45 -1.88 44.05
CA THR A 127 -6.92 -1.86 43.92
C THR A 127 -7.51 -0.50 43.50
N VAL A 128 -6.68 0.49 43.13
CA VAL A 128 -7.14 1.77 42.59
C VAL A 128 -7.74 1.54 41.21
N ALA A 129 -9.02 1.86 41.05
CA ALA A 129 -9.77 1.60 39.82
C ALA A 129 -9.12 2.24 38.59
N VAL A 130 -9.17 1.50 37.47
CA VAL A 130 -8.77 2.04 36.15
C VAL A 130 -9.70 3.20 35.81
N PRO A 131 -9.19 4.39 35.43
CA PRO A 131 -10.04 5.50 35.00
C PRO A 131 -11.01 5.09 33.90
N SER A 132 -12.25 5.52 33.97
CA SER A 132 -13.33 5.09 33.08
C SER A 132 -13.08 5.44 31.62
N ASN A 133 -12.46 6.60 31.33
CA ASN A 133 -12.06 6.99 29.99
C ASN A 133 -11.01 6.04 29.41
N ILE A 134 -10.01 5.63 30.20
CA ILE A 134 -9.00 4.63 29.79
C ILE A 134 -9.66 3.28 29.53
N GLN A 135 -10.56 2.83 30.41
CA GLN A 135 -11.25 1.56 30.24
C GLN A 135 -12.13 1.56 28.96
N THR A 136 -12.88 2.63 28.74
CA THR A 136 -13.71 2.81 27.54
C THR A 136 -12.84 2.80 26.26
N TRP A 137 -11.75 3.56 26.27
CA TRP A 137 -10.82 3.60 25.14
C TRP A 137 -10.19 2.24 24.86
N ARG A 138 -9.71 1.52 25.87
CA ARG A 138 -9.16 0.16 25.73
C ARG A 138 -10.18 -0.81 25.12
N ASN A 139 -11.44 -0.72 25.52
CA ASN A 139 -12.51 -1.54 24.95
C ASN A 139 -12.77 -1.18 23.49
N SER A 140 -12.77 0.12 23.16
CA SER A 140 -12.92 0.60 21.79
C SER A 140 -11.78 0.13 20.88
N ILE A 141 -10.52 0.11 21.36
CA ILE A 141 -9.36 -0.44 20.63
C ILE A 141 -9.58 -1.92 20.31
N ARG A 142 -10.01 -2.73 21.30
CA ARG A 142 -10.27 -4.17 21.08
C ARG A 142 -11.40 -4.42 20.08
N SER A 143 -12.53 -3.71 20.26
CA SER A 143 -13.67 -3.83 19.34
C SER A 143 -13.31 -3.43 17.92
N LYS A 144 -12.50 -2.37 17.77
CA LYS A 144 -12.06 -1.89 16.45
C LYS A 144 -11.10 -2.89 15.79
N ALA A 145 -10.18 -3.48 16.56
CA ALA A 145 -9.30 -4.55 16.05
C ALA A 145 -10.10 -5.75 15.54
N THR A 146 -11.07 -6.24 16.33
CA THR A 146 -11.94 -7.32 15.91
C THR A 146 -12.67 -7.01 14.61
N ALA A 147 -13.26 -5.81 14.49
CA ALA A 147 -13.95 -5.39 13.27
C ALA A 147 -13.01 -5.31 12.05
N MET A 148 -11.76 -4.87 12.23
CA MET A 148 -10.74 -4.88 11.16
C MET A 148 -10.38 -6.31 10.75
N GLU A 149 -10.14 -7.21 11.72
CA GLU A 149 -9.81 -8.62 11.45
C GLU A 149 -10.94 -9.34 10.71
N GLU A 150 -12.19 -9.10 11.10
CA GLU A 150 -13.38 -9.64 10.43
C GLU A 150 -13.50 -9.11 8.99
N ALA A 151 -13.32 -7.81 8.78
CA ALA A 151 -13.37 -7.19 7.46
C ALA A 151 -12.26 -7.73 6.53
N ILE A 152 -11.02 -7.89 7.04
CA ILE A 152 -9.91 -8.49 6.28
C ILE A 152 -10.25 -9.93 5.91
N THR A 153 -10.75 -10.72 6.85
CA THR A 153 -11.10 -12.13 6.63
C THR A 153 -12.19 -12.27 5.57
N ALA A 154 -13.19 -11.38 5.60
CA ALA A 154 -14.32 -11.40 4.66
C ALA A 154 -13.96 -10.92 3.25
N ALA A 155 -12.83 -10.22 3.05
CA ALA A 155 -12.43 -9.73 1.74
C ALA A 155 -12.20 -10.87 0.74
N ALA A 156 -12.91 -10.87 -0.37
CA ALA A 156 -12.89 -11.97 -1.34
C ALA A 156 -11.74 -11.88 -2.36
N ASN A 157 -11.19 -10.68 -2.58
CA ASN A 157 -10.17 -10.40 -3.58
C ASN A 157 -9.35 -9.16 -3.20
N THR A 158 -8.33 -8.84 -4.00
CA THR A 158 -7.44 -7.70 -3.77
C THR A 158 -8.17 -6.36 -3.77
N ASP A 159 -9.21 -6.18 -4.61
CA ASP A 159 -9.98 -4.93 -4.65
C ASP A 159 -10.82 -4.77 -3.39
N ALA A 160 -11.40 -5.85 -2.86
CA ALA A 160 -12.09 -5.84 -1.58
C ALA A 160 -11.14 -5.48 -0.43
N VAL A 161 -9.88 -5.97 -0.46
CA VAL A 161 -8.85 -5.56 0.50
C VAL A 161 -8.47 -4.09 0.32
N ALA A 162 -8.37 -3.61 -0.93
CA ALA A 162 -8.10 -2.21 -1.23
C ALA A 162 -9.11 -1.25 -0.59
N ALA A 163 -10.40 -1.62 -0.66
CA ALA A 163 -11.50 -0.84 -0.10
C ALA A 163 -11.46 -0.73 1.45
N LEU A 164 -10.70 -1.61 2.13
CA LEU A 164 -10.56 -1.55 3.59
C LEU A 164 -9.59 -0.48 4.06
N PHE A 165 -8.65 -0.03 3.20
CA PHE A 165 -7.69 0.99 3.58
C PHE A 165 -8.37 2.34 3.78
N LEU A 166 -7.96 3.01 4.84
CA LEU A 166 -8.48 4.34 5.17
C LEU A 166 -8.11 5.33 4.07
N THR A 167 -9.12 5.98 3.52
CA THR A 167 -8.98 7.03 2.50
C THR A 167 -9.82 8.25 2.86
N TYR A 168 -9.37 9.41 2.41
CA TYR A 168 -10.08 10.68 2.56
C TYR A 168 -10.29 11.29 1.18
N THR A 169 -11.54 11.54 0.83
CA THR A 169 -11.92 12.20 -0.42
C THR A 169 -12.40 13.61 -0.10
N HIS A 170 -11.77 14.61 -0.69
CA HIS A 170 -12.24 15.99 -0.62
C HIS A 170 -13.32 16.20 -1.68
N ASN A 171 -14.49 16.62 -1.24
CA ASN A 171 -15.64 16.88 -2.11
C ASN A 171 -15.64 18.33 -2.59
N ASP A 172 -16.34 18.60 -3.70
CA ASP A 172 -16.44 19.95 -4.29
C ASP A 172 -17.14 20.96 -3.37
N ASP A 173 -17.95 20.48 -2.40
CA ASP A 173 -18.61 21.30 -1.38
C ASP A 173 -17.72 21.67 -0.20
N GLY A 174 -16.43 21.29 -0.23
CA GLY A 174 -15.46 21.50 0.84
C GLY A 174 -15.53 20.49 1.98
N SER A 175 -16.44 19.53 1.94
CA SER A 175 -16.49 18.43 2.92
C SER A 175 -15.44 17.38 2.63
N THR A 176 -15.17 16.52 3.61
CA THR A 176 -14.27 15.36 3.45
C THR A 176 -15.01 14.09 3.79
N THR A 177 -15.08 13.17 2.84
CA THR A 177 -15.61 11.82 3.07
C THR A 177 -14.47 10.89 3.46
N LYS A 178 -14.67 10.19 4.57
CA LYS A 178 -13.79 9.15 5.07
C LYS A 178 -14.36 7.79 4.72
N SER A 179 -13.55 6.91 4.14
CA SER A 179 -13.90 5.52 3.84
C SER A 179 -12.80 4.56 4.25
N GLY A 180 -13.12 3.28 4.33
CA GLY A 180 -12.22 2.25 4.85
C GLY A 180 -12.27 2.12 6.36
N ILE A 181 -11.69 1.04 6.87
CA ILE A 181 -11.71 0.70 8.30
C ILE A 181 -10.31 0.46 8.87
N LEU A 182 -9.35 0.07 8.02
CA LEU A 182 -8.01 -0.30 8.45
C LEU A 182 -7.26 0.89 9.04
N TYR A 183 -6.73 0.67 10.24
CA TYR A 183 -5.93 1.65 10.99
C TYR A 183 -6.68 2.91 11.43
N ASP A 184 -8.02 2.86 11.38
CA ASP A 184 -8.87 3.90 11.94
C ASP A 184 -9.06 3.69 13.45
N TRP A 185 -8.02 3.95 14.21
CA TRP A 185 -8.00 3.73 15.66
C TRP A 185 -8.67 4.85 16.44
N PRO A 186 -9.42 4.52 17.53
CA PRO A 186 -9.97 5.53 18.42
C PRO A 186 -8.86 6.26 19.20
N VAL A 187 -9.04 7.54 19.37
CA VAL A 187 -8.12 8.40 20.14
C VAL A 187 -8.57 8.42 21.61
N LEU A 188 -7.60 8.38 22.54
CA LEU A 188 -7.90 8.58 23.96
C LEU A 188 -8.27 10.06 24.17
N VAL A 189 -9.47 10.28 24.68
CA VAL A 189 -9.94 11.62 25.09
C VAL A 189 -9.66 11.79 26.57
N GLU A 190 -8.97 12.88 26.92
CA GLU A 190 -8.64 13.28 28.31
C GLU A 190 -9.89 13.70 29.11
#